data_f9231214d85ff6b034dc74b456043e5e
#
_entry.id   f9231214d85ff6b034dc74b456043e5e
#
_cell.length_a   1.000
_cell.length_b   1.000
_cell.length_c   1.000
_cell.angle_alpha   90.00
_cell.angle_beta   90.00
_cell.angle_gamma   90.00
#
_symmetry.space_group_name_H-M   'P 1'
#
loop_
_entity.id
_entity.type
_entity.pdbx_description
1 polymer ?
#
loop_
_entity_poly.entity_id
_entity_poly.type
_entity_poly.pdbx_seq_one_letter_code
_entity_poly.pdbx_strand_id
1 'polypeptide(L)'
;MPTDVIKTSARINPDGLGVVWLDNYEITYHKSSEYMVLNTKRPFIAHFRYATIGKVGRSNTHPFQCGPNSNEYLMMNGHIHGLGNTEKCDSKVLAEALGKVPRHEWKSELAKHKTVRFLSVNVRNRQFQIYNKELWTFRDGIWYSKTNVIEEYNVAVYGTLKRGHGNYERFLSDSKFLGNGVTKDKYPLVIQGLPYVVDKKGIGHNVEVDVFRVSADVFAQLDALEGHPTWYQRKQIAIDMADGTIKFAWLYFNPIAINSHTKFHKTYNGHSYQKPRKWSQTQRSFSWVDEKPYCTSCYHDLKKIGYMYECKECKEMYTQSEVDRLIY
;
A
#
# COMPACT_ATOMS: atom_id res chain seq x y z
N MET A 1 16.15 7.54 -8.89
CA MET A 1 15.00 6.63 -8.64
C MET A 1 13.75 7.50 -8.55
N PRO A 2 12.59 7.10 -9.11
CA PRO A 2 11.33 7.85 -8.99
C PRO A 2 10.91 8.04 -7.53
N THR A 3 10.37 9.21 -7.20
CA THR A 3 10.01 9.57 -5.80
C THR A 3 8.87 8.71 -5.26
N ASP A 4 7.92 8.30 -6.09
CA ASP A 4 6.82 7.40 -5.76
C ASP A 4 7.31 6.00 -5.38
N VAL A 5 8.33 5.48 -6.08
CA VAL A 5 8.99 4.21 -5.74
C VAL A 5 9.69 4.30 -4.37
N ILE A 6 10.38 5.42 -4.10
CA ILE A 6 11.03 5.66 -2.81
C ILE A 6 9.98 5.70 -1.69
N LYS A 7 8.91 6.47 -1.88
CA LYS A 7 7.80 6.61 -0.92
C LYS A 7 7.12 5.27 -0.65
N THR A 8 6.82 4.50 -1.71
CA THR A 8 6.23 3.15 -1.59
C THR A 8 7.17 2.22 -0.82
N SER A 9 8.48 2.21 -1.15
CA SER A 9 9.47 1.39 -0.46
C SER A 9 9.55 1.70 1.03
N ALA A 10 9.52 2.98 1.41
CA ALA A 10 9.54 3.41 2.82
C ALA A 10 8.28 2.98 3.58
N ARG A 11 7.10 3.05 2.95
CA ARG A 11 5.83 2.72 3.56
C ARG A 11 5.68 1.22 3.82
N ILE A 12 6.05 0.37 2.85
CA ILE A 12 5.93 -1.08 2.99
C ILE A 12 7.08 -1.73 3.77
N ASN A 13 8.19 -1.00 4.01
CA ASN A 13 9.33 -1.45 4.78
C ASN A 13 9.74 -0.35 5.81
N PRO A 14 8.98 -0.21 6.92
CA PRO A 14 9.06 0.96 7.79
C PRO A 14 10.19 0.91 8.83
N ASP A 15 10.94 -0.21 8.94
CA ASP A 15 11.76 -0.53 10.11
C ASP A 15 13.23 -0.07 10.01
N GLY A 16 13.55 0.73 8.99
CA GLY A 16 14.87 1.33 8.82
C GLY A 16 15.27 1.50 7.36
N LEU A 17 16.13 2.48 7.10
CA LEU A 17 16.70 2.79 5.80
C LEU A 17 18.22 2.84 5.91
N GLY A 18 18.92 2.02 5.15
CA GLY A 18 20.35 2.12 4.96
C GLY A 18 20.69 2.55 3.54
N VAL A 19 21.65 3.43 3.43
CA VAL A 19 22.09 4.03 2.15
C VAL A 19 23.58 3.91 2.01
N VAL A 20 24.01 3.51 0.81
CA VAL A 20 25.39 3.64 0.35
C VAL A 20 25.42 4.68 -0.76
N TRP A 21 26.14 5.77 -0.54
CA TRP A 21 26.31 6.84 -1.52
C TRP A 21 27.43 6.47 -2.49
N LEU A 22 27.08 6.25 -3.76
CA LEU A 22 28.04 5.71 -4.74
C LEU A 22 29.06 6.73 -5.25
N ASP A 23 28.91 7.99 -4.92
CA ASP A 23 29.90 9.04 -5.23
C ASP A 23 31.12 8.99 -4.29
N ASN A 24 30.93 8.64 -3.03
CA ASN A 24 32.02 8.57 -2.03
C ASN A 24 32.07 7.24 -1.24
N TYR A 25 31.11 6.35 -1.44
CA TYR A 25 30.94 5.08 -0.73
C TYR A 25 30.74 5.24 0.80
N GLU A 26 30.26 6.40 1.22
CA GLU A 26 29.78 6.62 2.57
C GLU A 26 28.49 5.81 2.84
N ILE A 27 28.39 5.27 4.05
CA ILE A 27 27.21 4.54 4.51
C ILE A 27 26.49 5.37 5.56
N THR A 28 25.20 5.62 5.33
CA THR A 28 24.33 6.32 6.27
C THR A 28 23.12 5.49 6.63
N TYR A 29 22.59 5.72 7.86
CA TYR A 29 21.44 5.00 8.38
C TYR A 29 20.40 5.99 8.86
N HIS A 30 19.13 5.74 8.50
CA HIS A 30 18.00 6.62 8.74
C HIS A 30 16.80 5.82 9.20
N LYS A 31 15.77 6.49 9.73
CA LYS A 31 14.43 5.91 9.82
C LYS A 31 13.84 5.83 8.41
N SER A 32 12.99 4.84 8.12
CA SER A 32 12.31 4.77 6.81
C SER A 32 11.47 6.02 6.52
N SER A 33 10.92 6.68 7.55
CA SER A 33 10.20 7.96 7.42
C SER A 33 11.07 9.13 6.91
N GLU A 34 12.39 9.02 7.00
CA GLU A 34 13.35 10.02 6.53
C GLU A 34 13.75 9.78 5.06
N TYR A 35 12.96 9.03 4.30
CA TYR A 35 13.23 8.64 2.91
C TYR A 35 13.50 9.81 1.96
N MET A 36 13.10 11.03 2.32
CA MET A 36 13.36 12.24 1.52
C MET A 36 14.85 12.55 1.33
N VAL A 37 15.75 11.97 2.14
CA VAL A 37 17.21 12.04 1.92
C VAL A 37 17.62 11.48 0.55
N LEU A 38 16.78 10.58 -0.01
CA LEU A 38 16.98 9.98 -1.34
C LEU A 38 16.44 10.85 -2.49
N ASN A 39 15.78 11.98 -2.20
CA ASN A 39 15.35 12.94 -3.21
C ASN A 39 16.54 13.80 -3.67
N THR A 40 17.48 13.19 -4.35
CA THR A 40 18.78 13.74 -4.73
C THR A 40 19.21 13.25 -6.11
N LYS A 41 20.15 13.96 -6.73
CA LYS A 41 20.85 13.52 -7.95
C LYS A 41 22.06 12.62 -7.66
N ARG A 42 22.45 12.45 -6.39
CA ARG A 42 23.56 11.56 -6.02
C ARG A 42 23.18 10.11 -6.35
N PRO A 43 24.07 9.32 -6.94
CA PRO A 43 23.82 7.89 -7.13
C PRO A 43 23.90 7.15 -5.78
N PHE A 44 23.02 6.20 -5.54
CA PHE A 44 22.95 5.47 -4.28
C PHE A 44 22.47 4.02 -4.44
N ILE A 45 22.77 3.20 -3.43
CA ILE A 45 22.12 1.94 -3.13
C ILE A 45 21.33 2.14 -1.85
N ALA A 46 20.05 1.80 -1.83
CA ALA A 46 19.18 1.92 -0.67
C ALA A 46 18.55 0.58 -0.29
N HIS A 47 18.46 0.32 1.00
CA HIS A 47 17.75 -0.82 1.56
C HIS A 47 16.74 -0.35 2.61
N PHE A 48 15.46 -0.52 2.30
CA PHE A 48 14.37 -0.33 3.25
C PHE A 48 14.08 -1.65 3.95
N ARG A 49 14.19 -1.66 5.26
CA ARG A 49 14.03 -2.87 6.08
C ARG A 49 12.57 -3.10 6.44
N TYR A 50 12.15 -4.36 6.30
CA TYR A 50 10.98 -4.92 6.96
C TYR A 50 11.47 -5.99 7.95
N ALA A 51 11.23 -5.78 9.25
CA ALA A 51 11.74 -6.66 10.30
C ALA A 51 10.90 -7.92 10.39
N THR A 52 11.50 -9.07 10.07
CA THR A 52 10.91 -10.41 10.28
C THR A 52 11.53 -11.08 11.48
N ILE A 53 12.79 -10.77 11.80
CA ILE A 53 13.55 -11.29 12.93
C ILE A 53 14.54 -10.22 13.41
N GLY A 54 14.91 -10.27 14.70
CA GLY A 54 15.77 -9.28 15.36
C GLY A 54 15.04 -7.99 15.72
N LYS A 55 15.54 -7.26 16.69
CA LYS A 55 14.98 -5.97 17.14
C LYS A 55 14.91 -4.95 16.00
N VAL A 56 13.86 -4.14 15.99
CA VAL A 56 13.80 -2.94 15.14
C VAL A 56 14.80 -1.91 15.69
N GLY A 57 15.65 -1.40 14.81
CA GLY A 57 16.63 -0.37 15.16
C GLY A 57 17.86 -0.37 14.26
N ARG A 58 18.69 0.67 14.44
CA ARG A 58 19.89 0.90 13.62
C ARG A 58 20.84 -0.30 13.57
N SER A 59 21.01 -1.01 14.70
CA SER A 59 21.91 -2.17 14.81
C SER A 59 21.51 -3.35 13.91
N ASN A 60 20.26 -3.39 13.46
CA ASN A 60 19.70 -4.37 12.54
C ASN A 60 19.27 -3.77 11.20
N THR A 61 19.74 -2.57 10.85
CA THR A 61 19.51 -1.93 9.55
C THR A 61 20.69 -2.17 8.63
N HIS A 62 20.44 -2.60 7.38
CA HIS A 62 21.47 -2.82 6.36
C HIS A 62 22.15 -1.52 5.93
N PRO A 63 23.37 -1.57 5.38
CA PRO A 63 24.20 -2.77 5.20
C PRO A 63 24.93 -3.17 6.48
N PHE A 64 25.30 -4.44 6.60
CA PHE A 64 26.07 -4.97 7.72
C PHE A 64 27.52 -5.19 7.35
N GLN A 65 28.44 -4.76 8.24
CA GLN A 65 29.87 -5.01 8.08
C GLN A 65 30.18 -6.50 8.20
N CYS A 66 30.96 -7.03 7.26
CA CYS A 66 31.34 -8.44 7.20
C CYS A 66 32.59 -8.69 8.05
N GLY A 67 32.41 -8.70 9.36
CA GLY A 67 33.46 -8.89 10.36
C GLY A 67 34.08 -7.58 10.85
N PRO A 68 34.79 -7.63 11.99
CA PRO A 68 35.43 -6.46 12.60
C PRO A 68 36.46 -5.84 11.64
N ASN A 69 36.46 -4.52 11.53
CA ASN A 69 37.40 -3.76 10.70
C ASN A 69 37.37 -4.11 9.20
N SER A 70 36.37 -4.85 8.72
CA SER A 70 36.20 -5.17 7.30
C SER A 70 35.76 -3.92 6.50
N ASN A 71 36.25 -3.80 5.26
CA ASN A 71 35.75 -2.81 4.31
C ASN A 71 34.58 -3.36 3.49
N GLU A 72 34.18 -4.62 3.71
CA GLU A 72 33.07 -5.29 3.05
C GLU A 72 31.79 -5.19 3.86
N TYR A 73 30.71 -4.89 3.19
CA TYR A 73 29.36 -4.78 3.76
C TYR A 73 28.38 -5.60 2.95
N LEU A 74 27.36 -6.16 3.60
CA LEU A 74 26.32 -7.00 2.99
C LEU A 74 24.94 -6.36 3.16
N MET A 75 24.16 -6.36 2.09
CA MET A 75 22.71 -6.18 2.07
C MET A 75 22.02 -7.49 1.64
N MET A 76 20.87 -7.79 2.23
CA MET A 76 20.10 -8.99 1.95
C MET A 76 18.61 -8.66 1.82
N ASN A 77 17.95 -9.24 0.83
CA ASN A 77 16.50 -9.25 0.71
C ASN A 77 16.00 -10.69 0.57
N GLY A 78 15.27 -11.13 1.55
CA GLY A 78 14.80 -12.51 1.76
C GLY A 78 14.95 -12.89 3.21
N HIS A 79 14.72 -14.16 3.51
CA HIS A 79 14.85 -14.74 4.85
C HIS A 79 15.64 -16.04 4.78
N ILE A 80 16.55 -16.25 5.73
CA ILE A 80 17.30 -17.47 5.88
C ILE A 80 16.86 -18.16 7.17
N HIS A 81 16.11 -19.24 7.01
CA HIS A 81 15.61 -20.02 8.14
C HIS A 81 16.76 -20.57 8.99
N GLY A 82 16.58 -20.50 10.31
CA GLY A 82 17.58 -20.97 11.28
C GLY A 82 18.72 -19.99 11.56
N LEU A 83 18.80 -18.85 10.85
CA LEU A 83 19.71 -17.76 11.18
C LEU A 83 19.00 -16.62 11.90
N GLY A 84 19.73 -15.97 12.80
CA GLY A 84 19.22 -14.85 13.60
C GLY A 84 18.55 -15.29 14.89
N ASN A 85 18.16 -14.30 15.70
CA ASN A 85 17.48 -14.46 16.98
C ASN A 85 16.68 -13.19 17.30
N THR A 86 16.17 -13.08 18.53
CA THR A 86 15.43 -11.89 18.98
C THR A 86 16.24 -10.60 18.94
N GLU A 87 17.57 -10.67 19.05
CA GLU A 87 18.45 -9.50 19.08
C GLU A 87 19.04 -9.16 17.70
N LYS A 88 19.50 -10.18 16.96
CA LYS A 88 20.18 -10.02 15.66
C LYS A 88 19.34 -10.63 14.54
N CYS A 89 19.16 -9.86 13.45
CA CYS A 89 18.55 -10.41 12.25
C CYS A 89 19.48 -11.41 11.53
N ASP A 90 18.87 -12.29 10.73
CA ASP A 90 19.54 -13.32 9.94
C ASP A 90 20.62 -12.76 9.02
N SER A 91 20.36 -11.64 8.35
CA SER A 91 21.31 -10.96 7.46
C SER A 91 22.54 -10.44 8.17
N LYS A 92 22.40 -9.99 9.43
CA LYS A 92 23.55 -9.56 10.24
C LYS A 92 24.42 -10.73 10.65
N VAL A 93 23.77 -11.84 11.07
CA VAL A 93 24.49 -13.09 11.42
C VAL A 93 25.22 -13.63 10.19
N LEU A 94 24.60 -13.60 9.02
CA LEU A 94 25.25 -14.00 7.76
C LEU A 94 26.44 -13.11 7.43
N ALA A 95 26.33 -11.81 7.57
CA ALA A 95 27.43 -10.87 7.29
C ALA A 95 28.64 -11.15 8.21
N GLU A 96 28.40 -11.38 9.50
CA GLU A 96 29.44 -11.77 10.47
C GLU A 96 30.10 -13.11 10.10
N ALA A 97 29.31 -14.08 9.60
CA ALA A 97 29.84 -15.37 9.13
C ALA A 97 30.69 -15.24 7.85
N LEU A 98 30.20 -14.45 6.87
CA LEU A 98 30.93 -14.19 5.63
C LEU A 98 32.28 -13.48 5.87
N GLY A 99 32.40 -12.70 6.94
CA GLY A 99 33.68 -12.09 7.31
C GLY A 99 34.78 -13.09 7.64
N LYS A 100 34.43 -14.38 7.87
CA LYS A 100 35.37 -15.49 8.11
C LYS A 100 35.64 -16.33 6.85
N VAL A 101 34.94 -16.06 5.77
CA VAL A 101 35.03 -16.78 4.49
C VAL A 101 35.88 -15.97 3.52
N PRO A 102 36.85 -16.59 2.79
CA PRO A 102 37.60 -15.91 1.76
C PRO A 102 36.71 -15.26 0.70
N ARG A 103 37.02 -14.03 0.30
CA ARG A 103 36.16 -13.23 -0.58
C ARG A 103 35.80 -13.91 -1.91
N HIS A 104 36.72 -14.70 -2.47
CA HIS A 104 36.50 -15.42 -3.71
C HIS A 104 35.46 -16.55 -3.59
N GLU A 105 35.20 -17.06 -2.39
CA GLU A 105 34.18 -18.10 -2.11
C GLU A 105 32.78 -17.54 -1.87
N TRP A 106 32.63 -16.23 -1.67
CA TRP A 106 31.31 -15.61 -1.37
C TRP A 106 30.25 -15.91 -2.42
N LYS A 107 30.64 -15.98 -3.69
CA LYS A 107 29.69 -16.29 -4.75
C LYS A 107 29.08 -17.68 -4.58
N SER A 108 29.87 -18.68 -4.25
CA SER A 108 29.41 -20.05 -4.01
C SER A 108 28.62 -20.17 -2.71
N GLU A 109 29.06 -19.48 -1.65
CA GLU A 109 28.34 -19.47 -0.37
C GLU A 109 26.94 -18.85 -0.51
N LEU A 110 26.83 -17.67 -1.12
CA LEU A 110 25.57 -16.96 -1.26
C LEU A 110 24.62 -17.66 -2.26
N ALA A 111 25.15 -18.37 -3.26
CA ALA A 111 24.36 -19.15 -4.21
C ALA A 111 23.61 -20.35 -3.57
N LYS A 112 24.02 -20.80 -2.38
CA LYS A 112 23.29 -21.83 -1.63
C LYS A 112 21.89 -21.38 -1.23
N HIS A 113 21.66 -20.06 -1.11
CA HIS A 113 20.39 -19.43 -0.74
C HIS A 113 19.62 -18.99 -1.98
N LYS A 114 19.05 -19.95 -2.72
CA LYS A 114 18.45 -19.77 -4.06
C LYS A 114 17.28 -18.77 -4.14
N THR A 115 16.65 -18.39 -3.03
CA THR A 115 15.50 -17.48 -3.01
C THR A 115 15.85 -16.10 -2.45
N VAL A 116 17.10 -15.90 -2.04
CA VAL A 116 17.56 -14.69 -1.35
C VAL A 116 18.42 -13.86 -2.28
N ARG A 117 18.22 -12.55 -2.26
CA ARG A 117 18.95 -11.56 -3.04
C ARG A 117 20.01 -10.93 -2.18
N PHE A 118 21.23 -10.84 -2.70
CA PHE A 118 22.34 -10.23 -1.97
C PHE A 118 23.03 -9.16 -2.79
N LEU A 119 23.58 -8.17 -2.07
CA LEU A 119 24.47 -7.15 -2.61
C LEU A 119 25.59 -6.92 -1.60
N SER A 120 26.82 -7.00 -2.05
CA SER A 120 27.98 -6.58 -1.25
C SER A 120 28.54 -5.27 -1.73
N VAL A 121 29.12 -4.50 -0.80
CA VAL A 121 29.79 -3.24 -1.04
C VAL A 121 31.17 -3.27 -0.41
N ASN A 122 32.21 -2.95 -1.19
CA ASN A 122 33.54 -2.67 -0.66
C ASN A 122 33.78 -1.16 -0.66
N VAL A 123 33.78 -0.56 0.55
CA VAL A 123 33.87 0.91 0.67
C VAL A 123 35.27 1.43 0.35
N ARG A 124 36.34 0.64 0.56
CA ARG A 124 37.72 1.00 0.24
C ARG A 124 37.99 1.00 -1.26
N ASN A 125 37.54 -0.07 -1.94
CA ASN A 125 37.76 -0.23 -3.38
C ASN A 125 36.66 0.47 -4.21
N ARG A 126 35.66 1.04 -3.57
CA ARG A 126 34.51 1.71 -4.21
C ARG A 126 33.81 0.83 -5.25
N GLN A 127 33.46 -0.38 -4.83
CA GLN A 127 32.83 -1.37 -5.69
C GLN A 127 31.63 -2.02 -5.00
N PHE A 128 30.66 -2.44 -5.78
CA PHE A 128 29.58 -3.29 -5.31
C PHE A 128 29.35 -4.47 -6.24
N GLN A 129 28.77 -5.54 -5.70
CA GLN A 129 28.46 -6.74 -6.45
C GLN A 129 27.07 -7.27 -6.08
N ILE A 130 26.28 -7.57 -7.11
CA ILE A 130 24.96 -8.21 -6.98
C ILE A 130 25.16 -9.74 -7.14
N TYR A 131 24.52 -10.51 -6.25
CA TYR A 131 24.48 -11.97 -6.29
C TYR A 131 23.06 -12.46 -6.51
N ASN A 132 22.90 -13.70 -6.98
CA ASN A 132 21.63 -14.29 -7.39
C ASN A 132 20.87 -13.31 -8.30
N LYS A 133 21.59 -12.85 -9.33
CA LYS A 133 21.19 -11.75 -10.19
C LYS A 133 19.90 -12.06 -10.95
N GLU A 134 19.62 -13.33 -11.20
CA GLU A 134 18.39 -13.85 -11.80
C GLU A 134 17.13 -13.56 -10.98
N LEU A 135 17.28 -13.28 -9.69
CA LEU A 135 16.17 -12.88 -8.81
C LEU A 135 15.89 -11.38 -8.81
N TRP A 136 16.75 -10.58 -9.42
CA TRP A 136 16.63 -9.13 -9.48
C TRP A 136 15.95 -8.69 -10.76
N THR A 137 15.24 -7.58 -10.70
CA THR A 137 14.62 -6.95 -11.86
C THR A 137 15.38 -5.68 -12.22
N PHE A 138 15.81 -5.59 -13.50
CA PHE A 138 16.41 -4.36 -14.03
C PHE A 138 15.36 -3.61 -14.85
N ARG A 139 15.10 -2.37 -14.45
CA ARG A 139 14.14 -1.49 -15.15
C ARG A 139 14.61 -0.04 -15.06
N ASP A 140 14.59 0.67 -16.17
CA ASP A 140 14.92 2.10 -16.28
C ASP A 140 16.28 2.46 -15.65
N GLY A 141 17.30 1.61 -15.85
CA GLY A 141 18.65 1.81 -15.32
C GLY A 141 18.83 1.44 -13.83
N ILE A 142 17.81 0.89 -13.18
CA ILE A 142 17.81 0.57 -11.75
C ILE A 142 17.60 -0.93 -11.52
N TRP A 143 18.35 -1.50 -10.58
CA TRP A 143 18.16 -2.86 -10.09
C TRP A 143 17.24 -2.86 -8.86
N TYR A 144 16.17 -3.64 -8.93
CA TYR A 144 15.20 -3.83 -7.85
C TYR A 144 15.28 -5.26 -7.31
N SER A 145 15.39 -5.39 -6.00
CA SER A 145 15.35 -6.69 -5.32
C SER A 145 13.93 -7.26 -5.20
N LYS A 146 12.90 -6.44 -5.34
CA LYS A 146 11.47 -6.84 -5.41
C LYS A 146 10.73 -5.94 -6.38
N THR A 147 9.71 -6.49 -7.05
CA THR A 147 8.88 -5.77 -8.03
C THR A 147 7.67 -5.07 -7.41
N ASN A 148 7.26 -5.45 -6.21
CA ASN A 148 6.09 -4.88 -5.54
C ASN A 148 6.15 -3.35 -5.30
N VAL A 149 7.32 -2.74 -5.45
CA VAL A 149 7.52 -1.28 -5.38
C VAL A 149 7.39 -0.58 -6.74
N ILE A 150 7.38 -1.33 -7.85
CA ILE A 150 7.32 -0.84 -9.23
C ILE A 150 6.16 -1.42 -10.05
N GLU A 151 5.44 -2.40 -9.52
CA GLU A 151 4.22 -2.90 -10.13
C GLU A 151 3.09 -1.91 -9.96
N GLU A 152 2.40 -1.63 -11.06
CA GLU A 152 1.30 -0.68 -11.10
C GLU A 152 0.07 -1.34 -11.73
N TYR A 153 -1.09 -0.97 -11.24
CA TYR A 153 -2.39 -1.45 -11.70
C TYR A 153 -3.31 -0.27 -11.99
N ASN A 154 -4.07 -0.35 -13.08
CA ASN A 154 -5.17 0.59 -13.28
C ASN A 154 -6.39 0.08 -12.51
N VAL A 155 -6.98 0.94 -11.69
CA VAL A 155 -8.20 0.64 -10.93
C VAL A 155 -9.26 1.67 -11.29
N ALA A 156 -10.47 1.20 -11.60
CA ALA A 156 -11.63 2.03 -11.83
C ALA A 156 -12.53 2.00 -10.58
N VAL A 157 -12.88 3.16 -10.06
CA VAL A 157 -13.69 3.32 -8.85
C VAL A 157 -14.97 4.09 -9.15
N TYR A 158 -16.10 3.62 -8.63
CA TYR A 158 -17.42 4.16 -8.91
C TYR A 158 -18.16 4.69 -7.66
N GLY A 159 -17.59 4.45 -6.47
CA GLY A 159 -18.21 4.73 -5.17
C GLY A 159 -17.44 5.71 -4.30
N THR A 160 -17.32 5.39 -3.02
CA THR A 160 -16.68 6.22 -1.98
C THR A 160 -15.19 6.47 -2.22
N LEU A 161 -14.55 5.73 -3.10
CA LEU A 161 -13.17 5.90 -3.55
C LEU A 161 -13.01 6.94 -4.67
N LYS A 162 -14.11 7.44 -5.29
CA LYS A 162 -14.03 8.53 -6.28
C LYS A 162 -13.52 9.81 -5.62
N ARG A 163 -12.87 10.66 -6.41
CA ARG A 163 -12.38 11.97 -5.94
C ARG A 163 -13.51 12.79 -5.31
N GLY A 164 -13.23 13.39 -4.16
CA GLY A 164 -14.20 14.16 -3.38
C GLY A 164 -15.14 13.33 -2.50
N HIS A 165 -14.94 12.01 -2.41
CA HIS A 165 -15.67 11.11 -1.50
C HIS A 165 -14.78 10.61 -0.34
N GLY A 166 -15.41 10.06 0.70
CA GLY A 166 -14.78 9.81 2.00
C GLY A 166 -13.52 8.93 1.99
N ASN A 167 -13.47 7.88 1.15
CA ASN A 167 -12.34 6.97 1.12
C ASN A 167 -11.21 7.41 0.17
N TYR A 168 -11.44 8.42 -0.67
CA TYR A 168 -10.44 8.90 -1.63
C TYR A 168 -9.16 9.38 -0.94
N GLU A 169 -9.29 10.29 0.03
CA GLU A 169 -8.14 10.89 0.71
C GLU A 169 -7.27 9.84 1.41
N ARG A 170 -7.89 8.82 1.98
CA ARG A 170 -7.19 7.77 2.71
C ARG A 170 -6.43 6.80 1.82
N PHE A 171 -6.98 6.44 0.65
CA PHE A 171 -6.45 5.33 -0.16
C PHE A 171 -5.86 5.75 -1.49
N LEU A 172 -6.39 6.81 -2.13
CA LEU A 172 -6.08 7.14 -3.52
C LEU A 172 -5.51 8.55 -3.74
N SER A 173 -5.47 9.41 -2.72
CA SER A 173 -4.97 10.79 -2.85
C SER A 173 -3.54 10.87 -3.40
N ASP A 174 -2.69 9.91 -3.05
CA ASP A 174 -1.31 9.80 -3.51
C ASP A 174 -1.14 9.01 -4.82
N SER A 175 -2.23 8.46 -5.36
CA SER A 175 -2.22 7.67 -6.60
C SER A 175 -2.39 8.55 -7.83
N LYS A 176 -1.80 8.12 -8.94
CA LYS A 176 -1.89 8.88 -10.19
C LYS A 176 -3.29 8.79 -10.78
N PHE A 177 -4.02 9.89 -10.79
CA PHE A 177 -5.30 10.00 -11.49
C PHE A 177 -5.08 9.96 -13.00
N LEU A 178 -5.74 9.05 -13.70
CA LEU A 178 -5.64 8.87 -15.16
C LEU A 178 -6.76 9.54 -15.93
N GLY A 179 -7.84 9.91 -15.27
CA GLY A 179 -9.01 10.57 -15.89
C GLY A 179 -10.33 9.93 -15.48
N ASN A 180 -11.41 10.55 -15.90
CA ASN A 180 -12.76 10.02 -15.80
C ASN A 180 -13.06 9.14 -17.00
N GLY A 181 -13.99 8.21 -16.84
CA GLY A 181 -14.49 7.37 -17.91
C GLY A 181 -15.81 6.73 -17.55
N VAL A 182 -16.28 5.87 -18.44
CA VAL A 182 -17.46 5.00 -18.20
C VAL A 182 -17.08 3.56 -18.52
N THR A 183 -17.71 2.60 -17.83
CA THR A 183 -17.56 1.20 -18.22
C THR A 183 -18.01 0.99 -19.64
N LYS A 184 -17.21 0.35 -20.49
CA LYS A 184 -17.55 0.10 -21.89
C LYS A 184 -18.84 -0.71 -22.03
N ASP A 185 -18.98 -1.72 -21.20
CA ASP A 185 -20.20 -2.50 -21.10
C ASP A 185 -21.14 -1.92 -20.03
N LYS A 186 -22.44 -2.19 -20.18
CA LYS A 186 -23.43 -1.83 -19.16
C LYS A 186 -23.34 -2.78 -17.97
N TYR A 187 -23.48 -2.23 -16.76
CA TYR A 187 -23.59 -2.98 -15.50
C TYR A 187 -24.64 -2.33 -14.59
N PRO A 188 -25.32 -3.12 -13.74
CA PRO A 188 -26.19 -2.58 -12.72
C PRO A 188 -25.38 -1.92 -11.61
N LEU A 189 -25.45 -0.59 -11.47
CA LEU A 189 -25.01 0.13 -10.28
C LEU A 189 -26.24 0.32 -9.37
N VAL A 190 -26.23 -0.31 -8.21
CA VAL A 190 -27.28 -0.23 -7.20
C VAL A 190 -26.77 0.60 -6.03
N ILE A 191 -27.65 1.45 -5.48
CA ILE A 191 -27.33 2.27 -4.30
C ILE A 191 -28.27 1.84 -3.17
N GLN A 192 -27.70 1.22 -2.13
CA GLN A 192 -28.40 0.79 -0.90
C GLN A 192 -27.51 1.23 0.28
N GLY A 193 -27.58 2.54 0.62
CA GLY A 193 -26.62 3.19 1.50
C GLY A 193 -25.25 3.34 0.83
N LEU A 194 -24.62 2.23 0.47
CA LEU A 194 -23.38 2.18 -0.32
C LEU A 194 -23.67 1.83 -1.80
N PRO A 195 -22.75 2.20 -2.71
CA PRO A 195 -22.86 1.84 -4.12
C PRO A 195 -22.30 0.43 -4.38
N TYR A 196 -23.03 -0.38 -5.12
CA TYR A 196 -22.67 -1.73 -5.53
C TYR A 196 -22.79 -1.89 -7.04
N VAL A 197 -21.72 -2.23 -7.73
CA VAL A 197 -21.80 -2.70 -9.11
C VAL A 197 -21.92 -4.21 -9.13
N VAL A 198 -22.94 -4.71 -9.81
CA VAL A 198 -23.21 -6.15 -9.92
C VAL A 198 -22.63 -6.68 -11.23
N ASP A 199 -21.98 -7.85 -11.18
CA ASP A 199 -21.39 -8.49 -12.36
C ASP A 199 -22.46 -9.14 -13.25
N LYS A 200 -23.29 -8.30 -13.87
CA LYS A 200 -24.29 -8.69 -14.87
C LYS A 200 -24.15 -7.81 -16.11
N LYS A 201 -23.21 -8.18 -16.95
CA LYS A 201 -22.92 -7.49 -18.21
C LYS A 201 -24.14 -7.37 -19.10
N GLY A 202 -24.36 -6.19 -19.68
CA GLY A 202 -25.48 -5.89 -20.60
C GLY A 202 -26.72 -5.34 -19.88
N ILE A 203 -26.79 -5.38 -18.55
CA ILE A 203 -27.90 -4.85 -17.75
C ILE A 203 -27.48 -3.54 -17.10
N GLY A 204 -28.42 -2.60 -16.91
CA GLY A 204 -28.16 -1.31 -16.27
C GLY A 204 -27.57 -0.26 -17.21
N HIS A 205 -26.50 0.40 -16.80
CA HIS A 205 -25.90 1.53 -17.51
C HIS A 205 -24.41 1.37 -17.67
N ASN A 206 -23.81 2.15 -18.58
CA ASN A 206 -22.38 2.43 -18.56
C ASN A 206 -22.10 3.25 -17.30
N VAL A 207 -21.37 2.67 -16.33
CA VAL A 207 -21.17 3.24 -15.00
C VAL A 207 -20.02 4.25 -15.07
N GLU A 208 -20.24 5.47 -14.55
CA GLU A 208 -19.20 6.50 -14.45
C GLU A 208 -18.18 6.12 -13.37
N VAL A 209 -16.90 6.25 -13.75
CA VAL A 209 -15.76 5.88 -12.91
C VAL A 209 -14.66 6.92 -12.95
N ASP A 210 -13.91 7.00 -11.85
CA ASP A 210 -12.59 7.60 -11.82
C ASP A 210 -11.55 6.50 -12.00
N VAL A 211 -10.54 6.70 -12.85
CA VAL A 211 -9.50 5.71 -13.10
C VAL A 211 -8.18 6.20 -12.51
N PHE A 212 -7.56 5.33 -11.71
CA PHE A 212 -6.27 5.60 -11.07
C PHE A 212 -5.25 4.55 -11.46
N ARG A 213 -3.98 4.97 -11.49
CA ARG A 213 -2.84 4.06 -11.49
C ARG A 213 -2.32 3.96 -10.07
N VAL A 214 -2.33 2.76 -9.54
CA VAL A 214 -1.97 2.46 -8.16
C VAL A 214 -0.78 1.51 -8.10
N SER A 215 0.04 1.62 -7.06
CA SER A 215 1.09 0.64 -6.77
C SER A 215 0.49 -0.69 -6.31
N ALA A 216 1.27 -1.77 -6.36
CA ALA A 216 0.85 -3.08 -5.85
C ALA A 216 0.41 -3.04 -4.37
N ASP A 217 1.06 -2.19 -3.57
CA ASP A 217 0.70 -2.02 -2.17
C ASP A 217 -0.66 -1.31 -1.99
N VAL A 218 -0.92 -0.23 -2.72
CA VAL A 218 -2.23 0.42 -2.72
C VAL A 218 -3.30 -0.55 -3.21
N PHE A 219 -3.00 -1.35 -4.25
CA PHE A 219 -3.92 -2.33 -4.78
C PHE A 219 -4.30 -3.40 -3.73
N ALA A 220 -3.32 -3.87 -2.95
CA ALA A 220 -3.58 -4.79 -1.85
C ALA A 220 -4.42 -4.15 -0.71
N GLN A 221 -4.20 -2.85 -0.42
CA GLN A 221 -5.04 -2.12 0.54
C GLN A 221 -6.48 -1.96 0.04
N LEU A 222 -6.70 -1.75 -1.25
CA LEU A 222 -8.04 -1.74 -1.84
C LEU A 222 -8.69 -3.12 -1.76
N ASP A 223 -7.95 -4.22 -2.03
CA ASP A 223 -8.45 -5.58 -1.85
C ASP A 223 -8.91 -5.82 -0.40
N ALA A 224 -8.16 -5.35 0.58
CA ALA A 224 -8.51 -5.46 2.00
C ALA A 224 -9.75 -4.61 2.35
N LEU A 225 -9.83 -3.38 1.85
CA LEU A 225 -10.99 -2.50 2.04
C LEU A 225 -12.27 -3.11 1.49
N GLU A 226 -12.20 -3.67 0.28
CA GLU A 226 -13.34 -4.25 -0.42
C GLU A 226 -13.64 -5.71 0.01
N GLY A 227 -12.83 -6.27 0.94
CA GLY A 227 -12.95 -7.66 1.39
C GLY A 227 -12.82 -8.68 0.27
N HIS A 228 -11.98 -8.40 -0.73
CA HIS A 228 -11.72 -9.31 -1.84
C HIS A 228 -10.97 -10.57 -1.36
N PRO A 229 -11.33 -11.78 -1.82
CA PRO A 229 -12.39 -12.12 -2.81
C PRO A 229 -13.75 -12.49 -2.19
N THR A 230 -13.94 -12.36 -0.87
CA THR A 230 -15.09 -12.90 -0.16
C THR A 230 -16.34 -12.02 -0.23
N TRP A 231 -16.17 -10.70 -0.18
CA TRP A 231 -17.27 -9.74 -0.24
C TRP A 231 -17.42 -9.11 -1.61
N TYR A 232 -16.37 -8.44 -2.11
CA TYR A 232 -16.29 -8.03 -3.51
C TYR A 232 -15.34 -8.92 -4.29
N GLN A 233 -15.62 -9.06 -5.59
CA GLN A 233 -14.72 -9.72 -6.54
C GLN A 233 -14.30 -8.71 -7.58
N ARG A 234 -13.00 -8.61 -7.84
CA ARG A 234 -12.51 -7.71 -8.88
C ARG A 234 -12.31 -8.43 -10.21
N LYS A 235 -12.64 -7.72 -11.28
CA LYS A 235 -12.39 -8.14 -12.66
C LYS A 235 -11.76 -7.00 -13.45
N GLN A 236 -10.93 -7.34 -14.41
CA GLN A 236 -10.40 -6.36 -15.35
C GLN A 236 -11.40 -6.16 -16.47
N ILE A 237 -11.83 -4.91 -16.67
CA ILE A 237 -12.81 -4.53 -17.69
C ILE A 237 -12.31 -3.36 -18.52
N ALA A 238 -12.90 -3.18 -19.71
CA ALA A 238 -12.63 -2.03 -20.55
C ALA A 238 -13.40 -0.80 -20.05
N ILE A 239 -12.71 0.33 -20.00
CA ILE A 239 -13.24 1.66 -19.66
C ILE A 239 -13.04 2.57 -20.86
N ASP A 240 -14.11 3.18 -21.34
CA ASP A 240 -14.08 4.25 -22.33
C ASP A 240 -13.77 5.55 -21.57
N MET A 241 -12.57 6.08 -21.79
CA MET A 241 -12.09 7.28 -21.10
C MET A 241 -12.63 8.55 -21.73
N ALA A 242 -12.74 9.62 -20.95
CA ALA A 242 -13.21 10.92 -21.43
C ALA A 242 -12.30 11.54 -22.51
N ASP A 243 -11.04 11.13 -22.61
CA ASP A 243 -10.07 11.52 -23.64
C ASP A 243 -10.20 10.71 -24.95
N GLY A 244 -11.22 9.85 -25.06
CA GLY A 244 -11.48 8.98 -26.21
C GLY A 244 -10.64 7.71 -26.24
N THR A 245 -9.72 7.49 -25.31
CA THR A 245 -8.93 6.26 -25.23
C THR A 245 -9.69 5.14 -24.50
N ILE A 246 -9.29 3.89 -24.73
CA ILE A 246 -9.79 2.75 -23.97
C ILE A 246 -8.68 2.30 -23.03
N LYS A 247 -9.02 2.12 -21.74
CA LYS A 247 -8.12 1.56 -20.73
C LYS A 247 -8.73 0.32 -20.13
N PHE A 248 -7.90 -0.71 -19.90
CA PHE A 248 -8.29 -1.83 -19.06
C PHE A 248 -7.97 -1.50 -17.62
N ALA A 249 -8.97 -1.64 -16.73
CA ALA A 249 -8.84 -1.34 -15.30
C ALA A 249 -9.57 -2.39 -14.46
N TRP A 250 -9.06 -2.64 -13.25
CA TRP A 250 -9.72 -3.48 -12.25
C TRP A 250 -10.90 -2.74 -11.65
N LEU A 251 -12.06 -3.38 -11.59
CA LEU A 251 -13.28 -2.86 -10.97
C LEU A 251 -13.83 -3.93 -10.01
N TYR A 252 -14.26 -3.48 -8.82
CA TYR A 252 -14.83 -4.36 -7.80
C TYR A 252 -16.33 -4.54 -8.00
N PHE A 253 -16.77 -5.77 -8.04
CA PHE A 253 -18.16 -6.20 -8.20
C PHE A 253 -18.66 -6.83 -6.91
N ASN A 254 -19.88 -6.51 -6.51
CA ASN A 254 -20.53 -7.12 -5.36
C ASN A 254 -21.69 -8.02 -5.82
N PRO A 255 -21.82 -9.25 -5.28
CA PRO A 255 -22.85 -10.22 -5.69
C PRO A 255 -24.23 -9.97 -5.07
N ILE A 256 -24.59 -8.72 -4.71
CA ILE A 256 -25.93 -8.44 -4.18
C ILE A 256 -27.03 -8.88 -5.14
N ALA A 257 -28.15 -9.32 -4.57
CA ALA A 257 -29.33 -9.72 -5.36
C ALA A 257 -30.01 -8.49 -6.00
N ILE A 258 -30.36 -8.62 -7.27
CA ILE A 258 -31.17 -7.64 -8.00
C ILE A 258 -32.44 -8.31 -8.52
N ASN A 259 -33.54 -7.56 -8.55
CA ASN A 259 -34.83 -8.01 -9.05
C ASN A 259 -35.44 -6.97 -10.01
N SER A 260 -36.64 -7.21 -10.50
CA SER A 260 -37.31 -6.33 -11.45
C SER A 260 -37.63 -4.92 -10.93
N HIS A 261 -37.62 -4.71 -9.62
CA HIS A 261 -37.89 -3.44 -8.97
C HIS A 261 -36.57 -2.70 -8.59
N THR A 262 -35.39 -3.32 -8.81
CA THR A 262 -34.14 -2.72 -8.47
C THR A 262 -33.82 -1.56 -9.40
N LYS A 263 -33.65 -0.36 -8.83
CA LYS A 263 -33.29 0.84 -9.58
C LYS A 263 -31.78 0.82 -9.89
N PHE A 264 -31.43 1.06 -11.16
CA PHE A 264 -30.04 1.16 -11.61
C PHE A 264 -29.65 2.61 -11.83
N HIS A 265 -28.41 2.93 -11.49
CA HIS A 265 -27.82 4.27 -11.58
C HIS A 265 -26.66 4.30 -12.58
N LYS A 266 -26.38 5.48 -13.15
CA LYS A 266 -25.19 5.71 -13.99
C LYS A 266 -23.97 6.09 -13.14
N THR A 267 -24.21 6.79 -12.05
CA THR A 267 -23.18 7.37 -11.19
C THR A 267 -23.60 7.29 -9.74
N TYR A 268 -22.62 7.29 -8.85
CA TYR A 268 -22.79 7.50 -7.43
C TYR A 268 -22.41 8.95 -7.09
N ASN A 269 -23.39 9.71 -6.65
CA ASN A 269 -23.26 11.09 -6.21
C ASN A 269 -23.37 11.21 -4.68
N GLY A 270 -22.93 10.19 -3.93
CA GLY A 270 -23.01 10.17 -2.48
C GLY A 270 -22.52 11.48 -1.85
N HIS A 271 -22.84 11.72 -0.60
CA HIS A 271 -22.51 12.96 0.10
C HIS A 271 -21.03 13.27 -0.08
N SER A 272 -20.72 14.42 -0.69
CA SER A 272 -19.36 14.93 -0.82
C SER A 272 -18.75 15.02 0.57
N TYR A 273 -17.56 14.42 0.74
CA TYR A 273 -16.78 14.59 1.95
C TYR A 273 -16.51 16.08 2.14
N GLN A 274 -17.21 16.70 3.08
CA GLN A 274 -16.83 18.03 3.55
C GLN A 274 -15.63 17.84 4.47
N LYS A 275 -14.46 18.30 4.00
CA LYS A 275 -13.23 18.33 4.81
C LYS A 275 -13.57 18.93 6.17
N PRO A 276 -13.27 18.27 7.31
CA PRO A 276 -13.49 18.87 8.63
C PRO A 276 -12.80 20.22 8.64
N ARG A 277 -13.52 21.29 9.06
CA ARG A 277 -12.92 22.61 9.20
C ARG A 277 -11.70 22.49 10.11
N LYS A 278 -10.56 23.03 9.68
CA LYS A 278 -9.32 23.03 10.46
C LYS A 278 -9.62 23.40 11.91
N TRP A 279 -9.21 22.55 12.82
CA TRP A 279 -9.25 22.82 14.25
C TRP A 279 -8.51 24.12 14.56
N SER A 280 -9.18 25.08 15.13
CA SER A 280 -8.51 26.19 15.82
C SER A 280 -8.28 25.75 17.27
N GLN A 281 -7.05 25.82 17.73
CA GLN A 281 -6.61 25.39 19.07
C GLN A 281 -7.17 26.23 20.23
N THR A 282 -8.16 27.10 20.03
CA THR A 282 -8.58 28.09 21.00
C THR A 282 -9.96 27.92 21.60
N GLN A 283 -10.67 26.82 21.38
CA GLN A 283 -11.94 26.61 22.10
C GLN A 283 -12.07 25.16 22.60
N ARG A 284 -11.83 25.01 23.92
CA ARG A 284 -12.27 23.86 24.73
C ARG A 284 -13.77 23.95 24.99
N SER A 285 -14.58 23.73 23.98
CA SER A 285 -15.99 23.42 24.18
C SER A 285 -16.39 22.43 23.07
N PHE A 286 -16.70 21.21 23.49
CA PHE A 286 -17.28 20.21 22.60
C PHE A 286 -18.68 20.67 22.19
N SER A 287 -18.81 21.26 21.03
CA SER A 287 -20.07 21.37 20.34
C SER A 287 -20.12 20.29 19.28
N TRP A 288 -20.92 19.27 19.49
CA TRP A 288 -21.28 18.25 18.52
C TRP A 288 -22.06 18.93 17.40
N VAL A 289 -21.44 19.18 16.28
CA VAL A 289 -22.11 19.68 15.08
C VAL A 289 -22.33 18.48 14.16
N ASP A 290 -23.56 17.93 14.23
CA ASP A 290 -24.26 17.15 13.21
C ASP A 290 -23.68 15.85 12.66
N GLU A 291 -22.83 15.11 13.37
CA GLU A 291 -22.59 13.71 13.06
C GLU A 291 -23.46 12.81 13.94
N LYS A 292 -24.68 12.57 13.49
CA LYS A 292 -25.56 11.59 14.15
C LYS A 292 -25.01 10.19 13.85
N PRO A 293 -24.81 9.35 14.86
CA PRO A 293 -24.43 7.96 14.63
C PRO A 293 -25.50 7.25 13.81
N TYR A 294 -25.06 6.39 12.89
CA TYR A 294 -25.97 5.62 12.00
C TYR A 294 -25.77 4.13 12.18
N CYS A 295 -26.82 3.37 11.88
CA CYS A 295 -26.82 1.93 11.91
C CYS A 295 -25.89 1.33 10.84
N THR A 296 -25.03 0.39 11.20
CA THR A 296 -24.12 -0.29 10.26
C THR A 296 -24.83 -1.25 9.32
N SER A 297 -26.02 -1.73 9.69
CA SER A 297 -26.78 -2.71 8.90
C SER A 297 -27.68 -2.05 7.86
N CYS A 298 -28.26 -0.87 8.14
CA CYS A 298 -29.21 -0.22 7.22
C CYS A 298 -28.97 1.29 7.03
N TYR A 299 -27.95 1.86 7.65
CA TYR A 299 -27.49 3.25 7.51
C TYR A 299 -28.52 4.34 7.89
N HIS A 300 -29.53 3.99 8.71
CA HIS A 300 -30.45 4.96 9.27
C HIS A 300 -29.97 5.49 10.60
N ASP A 301 -30.44 6.68 10.97
CA ASP A 301 -30.08 7.35 12.22
C ASP A 301 -30.30 6.45 13.43
N LEU A 302 -29.36 6.48 14.36
CA LEU A 302 -29.48 5.86 15.67
C LEU A 302 -30.16 6.82 16.63
N LYS A 303 -31.11 6.31 17.42
CA LYS A 303 -31.75 7.03 18.51
C LYS A 303 -31.21 6.53 19.85
N LYS A 304 -30.73 7.43 20.69
CA LYS A 304 -30.30 7.08 22.04
C LYS A 304 -31.50 6.69 22.93
N ILE A 305 -31.41 5.51 23.53
CA ILE A 305 -32.42 4.96 24.46
C ILE A 305 -31.69 4.54 25.74
N GLY A 306 -31.67 5.37 26.77
CA GLY A 306 -30.90 5.14 27.99
C GLY A 306 -29.40 5.10 27.73
N TYR A 307 -28.75 3.95 27.99
CA TYR A 307 -27.32 3.72 27.77
C TYR A 307 -26.99 3.08 26.40
N MET A 308 -28.01 2.85 25.57
CA MET A 308 -27.90 2.18 24.28
C MET A 308 -28.38 3.10 23.15
N TYR A 309 -28.11 2.71 21.92
CA TYR A 309 -28.62 3.34 20.72
C TYR A 309 -29.42 2.33 19.90
N GLU A 310 -30.61 2.68 19.47
CA GLU A 310 -31.50 1.87 18.64
C GLU A 310 -31.57 2.44 17.22
N CYS A 311 -31.45 1.57 16.21
CA CYS A 311 -31.75 1.97 14.85
C CYS A 311 -33.24 2.22 14.67
N LYS A 312 -33.63 3.35 14.11
CA LYS A 312 -35.03 3.71 13.89
C LYS A 312 -35.75 2.76 12.93
N GLU A 313 -35.00 2.16 12.00
CA GLU A 313 -35.55 1.31 10.92
C GLU A 313 -35.49 -0.19 11.27
N CYS A 314 -34.29 -0.75 11.44
CA CYS A 314 -34.11 -2.18 11.64
C CYS A 314 -34.16 -2.64 13.11
N LYS A 315 -34.27 -1.70 14.06
CA LYS A 315 -34.33 -1.94 15.51
C LYS A 315 -33.07 -2.57 16.13
N GLU A 316 -31.96 -2.61 15.39
CA GLU A 316 -30.68 -3.08 15.90
C GLU A 316 -30.17 -2.17 17.02
N MET A 317 -29.57 -2.77 18.06
CA MET A 317 -29.12 -2.07 19.27
C MET A 317 -27.60 -1.96 19.30
N TYR A 318 -27.07 -0.82 19.67
CA TYR A 318 -25.65 -0.51 19.77
C TYR A 318 -25.31 0.02 21.16
N THR A 319 -24.19 -0.38 21.70
CA THR A 319 -23.58 0.22 22.90
C THR A 319 -22.91 1.54 22.58
N GLN A 320 -22.67 2.39 23.62
CA GLN A 320 -21.90 3.64 23.43
C GLN A 320 -20.53 3.36 22.80
N SER A 321 -19.82 2.30 23.23
CA SER A 321 -18.50 1.95 22.70
C SER A 321 -18.50 1.50 21.23
N GLU A 322 -19.61 0.92 20.76
CA GLU A 322 -19.77 0.57 19.34
C GLU A 322 -20.06 1.83 18.52
N VAL A 323 -20.92 2.71 19.03
CA VAL A 323 -21.19 4.01 18.39
C VAL A 323 -19.93 4.87 18.32
N ASP A 324 -19.11 4.92 19.35
CA ASP A 324 -17.86 5.68 19.37
C ASP A 324 -16.84 5.14 18.33
N ARG A 325 -16.88 3.85 17.96
CA ARG A 325 -16.09 3.26 16.88
C ARG A 325 -16.60 3.59 15.48
N LEU A 326 -17.87 3.99 15.37
CA LEU A 326 -18.49 4.35 14.07
C LEU A 326 -18.24 5.83 13.71
N ILE A 327 -17.77 6.63 14.66
CA ILE A 327 -17.52 8.07 14.50
C ILE A 327 -16.06 8.38 14.09
N TYR A 328 -15.18 7.35 13.98
CA TYR A 328 -13.76 7.50 13.62
C TYR A 328 -13.43 6.99 12.21
#